data_32a759367bede6526915a83f76fed0e3
#
_entry.id   32a759367bede6526915a83f76fed0e3
#
_cell.length_a   1.000
_cell.length_b   1.000
_cell.length_c   1.000
_cell.angle_alpha   90.00
_cell.angle_beta   90.00
_cell.angle_gamma   90.00
#
_symmetry.space_group_name_H-M   'P 1'
#
loop_
_entity.id
_entity.type
_entity.pdbx_description
1 polymer ?
#
loop_
_entity_poly.entity_id
_entity_poly.type
_entity_poly.pdbx_seq_one_letter_code
_entity_poly.pdbx_strand_id
1 'polypeptide(L)'
;MVIIRCLEEIEDTVRHVRAASGTWESKRLVLARDRAGFSLHVTTLYAGTQTTMCYTHHVEAVLCVEGEAELTDEDSGEKHWITPGTVYLLDGHERHTMRPKTDVRCVCVFNPPLTGREDHDADGAYPPPGPGA
;
A
#
# COMPACT_ATOMS: atom_id res chain seq x y z
N MET A 1 -18.90 14.80 -13.30
CA MET A 1 -19.03 13.38 -13.71
C MET A 1 -18.62 12.49 -12.54
N VAL A 2 -19.35 11.42 -12.30
CA VAL A 2 -18.98 10.43 -11.30
C VAL A 2 -18.17 9.33 -12.00
N ILE A 3 -16.99 9.01 -11.45
CA ILE A 3 -16.18 7.89 -11.93
C ILE A 3 -16.45 6.70 -11.01
N ILE A 4 -16.82 5.58 -11.58
CA ILE A 4 -17.15 4.36 -10.83
C ILE A 4 -16.23 3.23 -11.31
N ARG A 5 -15.56 2.57 -10.35
CA ARG A 5 -14.74 1.38 -10.61
C ARG A 5 -15.01 0.38 -9.50
N CYS A 6 -14.95 -0.90 -9.81
CA CYS A 6 -14.99 -1.93 -8.79
C CYS A 6 -13.78 -2.86 -8.89
N LEU A 7 -13.47 -3.53 -7.79
CA LEU A 7 -12.28 -4.38 -7.70
C LEU A 7 -12.27 -5.50 -8.74
N GLU A 8 -13.43 -6.09 -9.02
CA GLU A 8 -13.53 -7.16 -10.01
C GLU A 8 -13.19 -6.69 -11.42
N GLU A 9 -13.59 -5.47 -11.78
CA GLU A 9 -13.33 -4.91 -13.10
C GLU A 9 -11.86 -4.63 -13.36
N ILE A 10 -11.12 -4.26 -12.32
CA ILE A 10 -9.70 -3.92 -12.47
C ILE A 10 -8.77 -5.11 -12.28
N GLU A 11 -9.29 -6.25 -11.84
CA GLU A 11 -8.50 -7.47 -11.68
C GLU A 11 -7.87 -7.88 -13.01
N ASP A 12 -6.58 -8.24 -12.95
CA ASP A 12 -5.76 -8.61 -14.12
C ASP A 12 -5.64 -7.51 -15.19
N THR A 13 -5.94 -6.27 -14.83
CA THR A 13 -5.70 -5.10 -15.69
C THR A 13 -4.41 -4.40 -15.28
N VAL A 14 -4.08 -3.28 -15.95
CA VAL A 14 -2.93 -2.43 -15.60
C VAL A 14 -3.04 -1.82 -14.19
N ARG A 15 -4.22 -1.84 -13.59
CA ARG A 15 -4.45 -1.35 -12.23
C ARG A 15 -4.25 -2.42 -11.15
N HIS A 16 -3.96 -3.65 -11.54
CA HIS A 16 -3.68 -4.75 -10.63
C HIS A 16 -2.19 -5.06 -10.68
N VAL A 17 -1.49 -4.82 -9.59
CA VAL A 17 -0.05 -5.03 -9.48
C VAL A 17 0.21 -6.15 -8.48
N ARG A 18 0.95 -7.17 -8.94
CA ARG A 18 1.45 -8.25 -8.07
C ARG A 18 2.93 -8.01 -7.84
N ALA A 19 3.33 -7.92 -6.57
CA ALA A 19 4.72 -7.65 -6.21
C ALA A 19 5.65 -8.76 -6.70
N ALA A 20 6.80 -8.38 -7.22
CA ALA A 20 7.84 -9.34 -7.60
C ALA A 20 8.31 -10.18 -6.40
N SER A 21 8.23 -9.63 -5.20
CA SER A 21 8.54 -10.33 -3.94
C SER A 21 7.60 -11.50 -3.66
N GLY A 22 6.39 -11.50 -4.25
CA GLY A 22 5.35 -12.48 -3.95
C GLY A 22 4.68 -12.29 -2.59
N THR A 23 4.93 -11.17 -1.90
CA THR A 23 4.42 -10.96 -0.55
C THR A 23 3.14 -10.13 -0.49
N TRP A 24 2.78 -9.44 -1.57
CA TRP A 24 1.57 -8.63 -1.64
C TRP A 24 1.07 -8.47 -3.07
N GLU A 25 -0.20 -8.04 -3.17
CA GLU A 25 -0.81 -7.54 -4.40
C GLU A 25 -1.57 -6.26 -4.12
N SER A 26 -1.74 -5.41 -5.12
CA SER A 26 -2.42 -4.13 -4.97
C SER A 26 -3.35 -3.90 -6.16
N LYS A 27 -4.60 -3.59 -5.85
CA LYS A 27 -5.62 -3.17 -6.83
C LYS A 27 -5.84 -1.68 -6.68
N ARG A 28 -5.55 -0.92 -7.73
CA ARG A 28 -5.42 0.54 -7.67
C ARG A 28 -6.61 1.21 -8.31
N LEU A 29 -7.52 1.68 -7.47
CA LEU A 29 -8.82 2.22 -7.87
C LEU A 29 -8.74 3.69 -8.29
N VAL A 30 -7.88 4.47 -7.64
CA VAL A 30 -7.64 5.88 -7.96
C VAL A 30 -6.15 6.09 -8.15
N LEU A 31 -5.77 6.72 -9.25
CA LEU A 31 -4.38 6.95 -9.63
C LEU A 31 -4.16 8.43 -9.97
N ALA A 32 -2.90 8.82 -10.17
CA ALA A 32 -2.51 10.19 -10.48
C ALA A 32 -3.30 10.81 -11.64
N ARG A 33 -3.56 10.05 -12.69
CA ARG A 33 -4.31 10.51 -13.86
C ARG A 33 -5.77 10.88 -13.58
N ASP A 34 -6.32 10.44 -12.45
CA ASP A 34 -7.66 10.80 -12.02
C ASP A 34 -7.71 12.20 -11.40
N ARG A 35 -6.53 12.80 -11.13
CA ARG A 35 -6.38 14.19 -10.63
C ARG A 35 -7.11 14.45 -9.33
N ALA A 36 -7.20 13.46 -8.46
CA ALA A 36 -7.84 13.61 -7.15
C ALA A 36 -6.89 14.10 -6.05
N GLY A 37 -5.56 14.14 -6.34
CA GLY A 37 -4.56 14.54 -5.37
C GLY A 37 -4.04 13.41 -4.50
N PHE A 38 -4.53 12.20 -4.69
CA PHE A 38 -4.11 10.99 -3.97
C PHE A 38 -4.31 9.77 -4.87
N SER A 39 -3.68 8.65 -4.52
CA SER A 39 -4.07 7.36 -5.08
C SER A 39 -4.69 6.50 -3.97
N LEU A 40 -5.62 5.63 -4.35
CA LEU A 40 -6.32 4.74 -3.43
C LEU A 40 -6.22 3.31 -3.94
N HIS A 41 -5.69 2.44 -3.08
CA HIS A 41 -5.45 1.04 -3.41
C HIS A 41 -6.14 0.13 -2.40
N VAL A 42 -6.52 -1.07 -2.84
CA VAL A 42 -6.83 -2.18 -1.95
C VAL A 42 -5.69 -3.17 -2.08
N THR A 43 -4.97 -3.38 -0.99
CA THR A 43 -3.77 -4.21 -0.95
C THR A 43 -4.02 -5.43 -0.09
N THR A 44 -3.60 -6.59 -0.57
CA THR A 44 -3.57 -7.83 0.20
C THR A 44 -2.11 -8.18 0.50
N LEU A 45 -1.80 -8.35 1.78
CA LEU A 45 -0.51 -8.86 2.25
C LEU A 45 -0.73 -10.29 2.70
N TYR A 46 0.09 -11.21 2.16
CA TYR A 46 -0.17 -12.65 2.34
C TYR A 46 0.33 -13.18 3.68
N ALA A 47 -0.45 -14.09 4.25
CA ALA A 47 -0.13 -14.77 5.51
C ALA A 47 1.25 -15.42 5.45
N GLY A 48 2.00 -15.30 6.56
CA GLY A 48 3.31 -15.94 6.71
C GLY A 48 4.43 -15.26 5.95
N THR A 49 4.19 -14.14 5.32
CA THR A 49 5.22 -13.35 4.62
C THR A 49 5.75 -12.24 5.50
N GLN A 50 6.80 -11.59 5.04
CA GLN A 50 7.39 -10.43 5.67
C GLN A 50 7.74 -9.43 4.58
N THR A 51 7.30 -8.18 4.75
CA THR A 51 7.60 -7.10 3.81
C THR A 51 8.12 -5.90 4.58
N THR A 52 9.33 -5.46 4.25
CA THR A 52 9.91 -4.24 4.80
C THR A 52 9.79 -3.13 3.78
N MET A 53 9.27 -2.00 4.23
CA MET A 53 8.89 -0.87 3.39
C MET A 53 9.42 0.44 3.99
N CYS A 54 9.79 1.37 3.11
CA CYS A 54 10.20 2.71 3.53
C CYS A 54 9.85 3.68 2.40
N TYR A 55 8.78 4.44 2.58
CA TYR A 55 8.29 5.35 1.54
C TYR A 55 8.90 6.72 1.69
N THR A 56 10.05 6.94 1.04
CA THR A 56 10.80 8.19 1.13
C THR A 56 10.20 9.31 0.28
N HIS A 57 9.33 8.97 -0.66
CA HIS A 57 8.72 9.92 -1.61
C HIS A 57 7.21 10.11 -1.40
N HIS A 58 6.62 9.42 -0.44
CA HIS A 58 5.17 9.39 -0.25
C HIS A 58 4.80 9.41 1.23
N VAL A 59 3.63 9.95 1.51
CA VAL A 59 2.91 9.71 2.77
C VAL A 59 1.87 8.65 2.49
N GLU A 60 1.72 7.69 3.39
CA GLU A 60 0.72 6.63 3.26
C GLU A 60 -0.15 6.52 4.50
N ALA A 61 -1.46 6.44 4.29
CA ALA A 61 -2.40 6.01 5.33
C ALA A 61 -2.91 4.61 4.97
N VAL A 62 -2.94 3.71 5.95
CA VAL A 62 -3.33 2.32 5.77
C VAL A 62 -4.43 1.97 6.76
N LEU A 63 -5.60 1.58 6.26
CA LEU A 63 -6.70 1.07 7.07
C LEU A 63 -6.82 -0.43 6.87
N CYS A 64 -6.59 -1.20 7.93
CA CYS A 64 -6.83 -2.64 7.91
C CYS A 64 -8.33 -2.92 7.93
N VAL A 65 -8.83 -3.71 6.99
CA VAL A 65 -10.25 -4.10 6.92
C VAL A 65 -10.46 -5.59 7.16
N GLU A 66 -9.45 -6.43 6.91
CA GLU A 66 -9.48 -7.87 7.18
C GLU A 66 -8.11 -8.36 7.63
N GLY A 67 -8.11 -9.37 8.49
CA GLY A 67 -6.89 -10.06 8.90
C GLY A 67 -6.16 -9.41 10.06
N GLU A 68 -5.04 -10.01 10.42
CA GLU A 68 -4.20 -9.60 11.55
C GLU A 68 -2.73 -9.66 11.17
N ALA A 69 -1.97 -8.67 11.62
CA ALA A 69 -0.53 -8.60 11.37
C ALA A 69 0.22 -7.93 12.52
N GLU A 70 1.51 -8.20 12.61
CA GLU A 70 2.43 -7.42 13.43
C GLU A 70 3.09 -6.37 12.55
N LEU A 71 3.00 -5.12 12.96
CA LEU A 71 3.73 -4.00 12.34
C LEU A 71 4.89 -3.62 13.26
N THR A 72 6.09 -3.63 12.72
CA THR A 72 7.27 -3.13 13.42
C THR A 72 7.71 -1.80 12.81
N ASP A 73 7.78 -0.76 13.63
CA ASP A 73 8.49 0.46 13.29
C ASP A 73 9.98 0.19 13.49
N GLU A 74 10.72 0.03 12.40
CA GLU A 74 12.14 -0.32 12.47
C GLU A 74 13.02 0.83 12.99
N ASP A 75 12.55 2.06 12.92
CA ASP A 75 13.29 3.22 13.40
C ASP A 75 13.23 3.34 14.93
N SER A 76 12.09 3.01 15.53
CA SER A 76 11.91 3.03 17.00
C SER A 76 12.01 1.66 17.65
N GLY A 77 11.82 0.59 16.89
CA GLY A 77 11.74 -0.76 17.40
C GLY A 77 10.38 -1.12 18.00
N GLU A 78 9.41 -0.20 17.98
CA GLU A 78 8.08 -0.47 18.50
C GLU A 78 7.31 -1.44 17.62
N LYS A 79 6.57 -2.33 18.26
CA LYS A 79 5.71 -3.32 17.60
C LYS A 79 4.26 -3.02 17.92
N HIS A 80 3.42 -3.11 16.87
CA HIS A 80 2.00 -2.86 16.97
C HIS A 80 1.23 -4.02 16.37
N TRP A 81 0.15 -4.42 17.03
CA TRP A 81 -0.74 -5.44 16.50
C TRP A 81 -1.83 -4.75 15.67
N ILE A 82 -1.93 -5.13 14.41
CA ILE A 82 -2.88 -4.54 13.46
C ILE A 82 -4.05 -5.50 13.27
N THR A 83 -5.25 -4.98 13.52
CA THR A 83 -6.52 -5.72 13.40
C THR A 83 -7.51 -4.91 12.58
N PRO A 84 -8.63 -5.49 12.13
CA PRO A 84 -9.65 -4.74 11.38
C PRO A 84 -10.11 -3.50 12.12
N GLY A 85 -10.18 -2.38 11.40
CA GLY A 85 -10.53 -1.07 11.96
C GLY A 85 -9.35 -0.25 12.45
N THR A 86 -8.14 -0.77 12.38
CA THR A 86 -6.92 -0.05 12.77
C THR A 86 -6.36 0.71 11.56
N VAL A 87 -6.06 1.99 11.76
CA VAL A 87 -5.33 2.80 10.78
C VAL A 87 -3.92 3.08 11.30
N TYR A 88 -2.94 3.04 10.43
CA TYR A 88 -1.63 3.60 10.71
C TYR A 88 -1.22 4.59 9.62
N LEU A 89 -0.50 5.62 10.02
CA LEU A 89 -0.07 6.71 9.15
C LEU A 89 1.45 6.76 9.11
N LEU A 90 1.99 6.71 7.90
CA LEU A 90 3.43 6.76 7.64
C LEU A 90 3.73 8.14 7.06
N ASP A 91 3.88 9.14 7.92
CA ASP A 91 4.09 10.54 7.54
C ASP A 91 5.54 11.01 7.73
N GLY A 92 6.35 10.22 8.42
CA GLY A 92 7.76 10.51 8.69
C GLY A 92 8.74 9.63 7.89
N HIS A 93 8.28 8.97 6.84
CA HIS A 93 9.08 8.08 6.00
C HIS A 93 9.70 6.91 6.80
N GLU A 94 9.00 6.44 7.80
CA GLU A 94 9.46 5.39 8.70
C GLU A 94 9.71 4.08 7.93
N ARG A 95 10.84 3.45 8.19
CA ARG A 95 11.06 2.07 7.77
C ARG A 95 10.23 1.17 8.66
N HIS A 96 9.41 0.34 8.05
CA HIS A 96 8.48 -0.52 8.78
C HIS A 96 8.40 -1.89 8.13
N THR A 97 8.05 -2.89 8.94
CA THR A 97 7.91 -4.27 8.49
C THR A 97 6.54 -4.80 8.88
N MET A 98 5.82 -5.32 7.91
CA MET A 98 4.56 -6.03 8.13
C MET A 98 4.80 -7.53 8.10
N ARG A 99 4.26 -8.21 9.13
CA ARG A 99 4.26 -9.67 9.24
C ARG A 99 2.82 -10.15 9.41
N PRO A 100 2.13 -10.41 8.30
CA PRO A 100 0.75 -10.90 8.36
C PRO A 100 0.68 -12.28 9.00
N LYS A 101 -0.18 -12.43 10.01
CA LYS A 101 -0.50 -13.74 10.60
C LYS A 101 -1.53 -14.48 9.76
N THR A 102 -2.49 -13.73 9.23
CA THR A 102 -3.47 -14.17 8.24
C THR A 102 -3.31 -13.28 7.02
N ASP A 103 -3.99 -13.57 5.92
CA ASP A 103 -4.05 -12.60 4.83
C ASP A 103 -4.64 -11.30 5.36
N VAL A 104 -3.95 -10.19 5.11
CA VAL A 104 -4.38 -8.87 5.55
C VAL A 104 -4.82 -8.08 4.35
N ARG A 105 -6.02 -7.52 4.43
CA ARG A 105 -6.56 -6.66 3.40
C ARG A 105 -6.65 -5.24 3.93
N CYS A 106 -6.06 -4.31 3.18
CA CYS A 106 -5.95 -2.92 3.58
C CYS A 106 -6.45 -1.98 2.49
N VAL A 107 -7.03 -0.87 2.93
CA VAL A 107 -7.27 0.29 2.06
C VAL A 107 -6.12 1.25 2.28
N CYS A 108 -5.38 1.56 1.21
CA CYS A 108 -4.17 2.38 1.26
C CYS A 108 -4.35 3.65 0.45
N VAL A 109 -3.94 4.78 1.03
CA VAL A 109 -3.98 6.09 0.36
C VAL A 109 -2.57 6.66 0.34
N PHE A 110 -2.11 7.05 -0.85
CA PHE A 110 -0.80 7.67 -1.06
C PHE A 110 -0.92 9.11 -1.53
N ASN A 111 -0.10 9.98 -0.98
CA ASN A 111 0.10 11.35 -1.43
C ASN A 111 1.61 11.62 -1.51
N PRO A 112 2.15 12.06 -2.64
CA PRO A 112 1.49 12.21 -3.94
C PRO A 112 0.99 10.88 -4.50
N PRO A 113 0.06 10.91 -5.46
CA PRO A 113 -0.53 9.69 -5.99
C PRO A 113 0.46 8.84 -6.78
N LEU A 114 0.28 7.51 -6.75
CA LEU A 114 0.99 6.61 -7.66
C LEU A 114 0.42 6.75 -9.08
N THR A 115 1.26 6.44 -10.08
CA THR A 115 0.90 6.58 -11.49
C THR A 115 0.24 5.33 -12.06
N GLY A 116 0.53 4.15 -11.51
CA GLY A 116 -0.20 2.95 -11.90
C GLY A 116 0.49 1.62 -11.62
N ARG A 117 1.68 1.40 -12.14
CA ARG A 117 2.32 0.07 -12.13
C ARG A 117 3.48 -0.08 -11.16
N GLU A 118 3.66 0.88 -10.29
CA GLU A 118 4.82 0.88 -9.41
C GLU A 118 4.84 -0.36 -8.53
N ASP A 119 6.00 -0.98 -8.42
CA ASP A 119 6.36 -2.00 -7.45
C ASP A 119 7.47 -1.42 -6.57
N HIS A 120 7.72 -2.07 -5.44
CA HIS A 120 8.80 -1.65 -4.55
C HIS A 120 10.16 -1.79 -5.23
N ASP A 121 11.02 -0.81 -5.02
CA ASP A 121 12.43 -0.91 -5.37
C ASP A 121 13.21 -1.71 -4.30
N ALA A 122 14.54 -1.76 -4.41
CA ALA A 122 15.38 -2.52 -3.50
C ALA A 122 15.30 -2.03 -2.04
N ASP A 123 14.88 -0.79 -1.82
CA ASP A 123 14.73 -0.20 -0.48
C ASP A 123 13.32 -0.35 0.09
N GLY A 124 12.41 -1.01 -0.62
CA GLY A 124 11.02 -1.15 -0.22
C GLY A 124 10.21 0.13 -0.39
N ALA A 125 10.64 1.01 -1.28
CA ALA A 125 9.98 2.27 -1.60
C ALA A 125 9.37 2.23 -2.99
N TYR A 126 8.40 3.09 -3.24
CA TYR A 126 7.99 3.38 -4.61
C TYR A 126 8.88 4.46 -5.21
N PRO A 127 9.11 4.43 -6.54
CA PRO A 127 9.86 5.49 -7.22
C PRO A 127 9.24 6.85 -6.97
N PRO A 128 10.03 7.94 -7.04
CA PRO A 128 9.48 9.28 -6.90
C PRO A 128 8.44 9.53 -7.99
N PRO A 129 7.40 10.36 -7.70
CA PRO A 129 6.38 10.68 -8.70
C PRO A 129 7.03 11.28 -9.95
N GLY A 130 6.60 10.78 -11.12
CA GLY A 130 7.04 11.32 -12.39
C GLY A 130 6.37 12.66 -12.70
N PRO A 131 6.79 13.32 -13.81
CA PRO A 131 6.15 14.55 -14.26
C PRO A 131 4.65 14.35 -14.49
N GLY A 132 3.83 15.24 -13.94
CA GLY A 132 2.37 15.20 -14.07
C GLY A 132 1.66 14.32 -13.05
N ALA A 133 2.38 13.78 -12.07
CA ALA A 133 1.78 13.00 -10.97
C ALA A 133 1.07 13.91 -9.96
#